data_d748993822f5bc34dbdd65d13e5d8da4
#
_entry.id   d748993822f5bc34dbdd65d13e5d8da4
#
_cell.length_a   1.000
_cell.length_b   1.000
_cell.length_c   1.000
_cell.angle_alpha   90.00
_cell.angle_beta   90.00
_cell.angle_gamma   90.00
#
_symmetry.space_group_name_H-M   'P 1'
#
loop_
_entity.id
_entity.type
_entity.pdbx_description
1 polymer ?
#
loop_
_entity_poly.entity_id
_entity_poly.type
_entity_poly.pdbx_seq_one_letter_code
_entity_poly.pdbx_strand_id
1 'polypeptide(L)'
;MIFVWLNILFIIFSFQVFAGDVIVIVDRFKHKNEAPVKFSICDSEECHIKRDKGYVDIDGELIEVNDNFRKYRIKNVEPGECSLSAYHDLNNSGKLERSGILGIPQEPIGFSRLDVQKIRRHPKWDEVKFHVDENDTSVMVHLVNRFGL
;
A
#
# COMPACT_ATOMS: atom_id res chain seq x y z
N MET A 1 46.93 -9.47 -45.94
CA MET A 1 46.10 -10.02 -44.90
C MET A 1 45.45 -8.84 -44.20
N ILE A 2 44.19 -8.54 -44.54
CA ILE A 2 43.46 -7.37 -44.03
C ILE A 2 42.54 -7.88 -42.91
N PHE A 3 42.82 -7.48 -41.68
CA PHE A 3 41.93 -7.76 -40.54
C PHE A 3 40.79 -6.73 -40.51
N VAL A 4 39.59 -7.17 -40.86
CA VAL A 4 38.35 -6.37 -40.68
C VAL A 4 37.89 -6.54 -39.25
N TRP A 5 38.01 -5.48 -38.47
CA TRP A 5 37.43 -5.37 -37.13
C TRP A 5 35.93 -5.11 -37.28
N LEU A 6 35.10 -6.11 -36.98
CA LEU A 6 33.64 -5.98 -36.93
C LEU A 6 33.27 -5.37 -35.58
N ASN A 7 33.01 -4.06 -35.57
CA ASN A 7 32.44 -3.38 -34.40
C ASN A 7 30.95 -3.76 -34.24
N ILE A 8 30.66 -4.69 -33.34
CA ILE A 8 29.28 -5.00 -32.94
C ILE A 8 28.83 -3.92 -31.94
N LEU A 9 28.05 -2.97 -32.45
CA LEU A 9 27.38 -1.95 -31.61
C LEU A 9 26.24 -2.61 -30.84
N PHE A 10 26.46 -2.94 -29.58
CA PHE A 10 25.40 -3.40 -28.67
C PHE A 10 24.52 -2.20 -28.33
N ILE A 11 23.36 -2.07 -28.98
CA ILE A 11 22.33 -1.13 -28.60
C ILE A 11 21.62 -1.69 -27.37
N ILE A 12 21.99 -1.21 -26.17
CA ILE A 12 21.27 -1.50 -24.94
C ILE A 12 19.97 -0.71 -24.98
N PHE A 13 18.89 -1.38 -25.34
CA PHE A 13 17.54 -0.83 -25.16
C PHE A 13 17.25 -0.81 -23.66
N SER A 14 17.42 0.34 -23.01
CA SER A 14 16.93 0.56 -21.67
C SER A 14 15.41 0.62 -21.73
N PHE A 15 14.73 -0.43 -21.33
CA PHE A 15 13.30 -0.35 -21.03
C PHE A 15 13.14 0.56 -19.82
N GLN A 16 12.68 1.78 -20.04
CA GLN A 16 12.22 2.63 -18.95
C GLN A 16 10.85 2.09 -18.52
N VAL A 17 10.82 1.42 -17.38
CA VAL A 17 9.57 1.10 -16.69
C VAL A 17 9.08 2.41 -16.09
N PHE A 18 7.96 2.92 -16.59
CA PHE A 18 7.30 4.08 -16.00
C PHE A 18 6.50 3.61 -14.78
N ALA A 19 6.84 4.14 -13.62
CA ALA A 19 6.08 3.93 -12.40
C ALA A 19 4.77 4.73 -12.46
N GLY A 20 3.67 4.14 -12.01
CA GLY A 20 2.37 4.81 -11.87
C GLY A 20 2.17 5.38 -10.47
N ASP A 21 1.19 6.27 -10.31
CA ASP A 21 0.76 6.72 -9.00
C ASP A 21 -0.43 5.87 -8.51
N VAL A 22 -0.48 5.58 -7.22
CA VAL A 22 -1.63 4.91 -6.59
C VAL A 22 -2.45 5.94 -5.81
N ILE A 23 -3.70 6.11 -6.24
CA ILE A 23 -4.68 6.98 -5.57
C ILE A 23 -5.45 6.14 -4.56
N VAL A 24 -5.20 6.36 -3.28
CA VAL A 24 -5.82 5.62 -2.19
C VAL A 24 -6.97 6.43 -1.61
N ILE A 25 -8.18 5.87 -1.67
CA ILE A 25 -9.37 6.44 -1.05
C ILE A 25 -9.60 5.71 0.26
N VAL A 26 -9.43 6.42 1.38
CA VAL A 26 -9.59 5.87 2.74
C VAL A 26 -10.86 6.40 3.34
N ASP A 27 -11.72 5.53 3.83
CA ASP A 27 -12.99 5.89 4.45
C ASP A 27 -13.16 5.30 5.87
N ARG A 28 -14.31 5.55 6.48
CA ARG A 28 -14.72 5.04 7.81
C ARG A 28 -13.82 5.51 8.96
N PHE A 29 -13.42 6.76 8.92
CA PHE A 29 -12.74 7.38 10.05
C PHE A 29 -13.66 7.43 11.26
N LYS A 30 -13.34 6.70 12.33
CA LYS A 30 -14.09 6.74 13.59
C LYS A 30 -13.89 8.08 14.31
N HIS A 31 -12.72 8.65 14.17
CA HIS A 31 -12.36 9.94 14.75
C HIS A 31 -12.05 10.92 13.63
N LYS A 32 -12.72 12.06 13.62
CA LYS A 32 -12.48 13.15 12.65
C LYS A 32 -11.25 13.99 13.06
N ASN A 33 -10.27 13.39 13.74
CA ASN A 33 -9.03 14.07 14.09
C ASN A 33 -8.08 14.15 12.88
N GLU A 34 -7.10 15.03 12.96
CA GLU A 34 -6.07 15.23 11.93
C GLU A 34 -4.96 14.17 11.97
N ALA A 35 -5.13 13.10 12.77
CA ALA A 35 -4.15 12.05 12.87
C ALA A 35 -3.78 11.48 11.49
N PRO A 36 -2.50 11.19 11.24
CA PRO A 36 -2.04 10.74 9.94
C PRO A 36 -2.52 9.32 9.62
N VAL A 37 -2.71 9.04 8.35
CA VAL A 37 -2.85 7.67 7.84
C VAL A 37 -1.49 7.24 7.32
N LYS A 38 -1.03 6.10 7.79
CA LYS A 38 0.21 5.46 7.36
C LYS A 38 -0.11 4.30 6.42
N PHE A 39 0.74 4.11 5.44
CA PHE A 39 0.55 3.09 4.40
C PHE A 39 1.74 2.16 4.36
N SER A 40 1.47 0.91 3.98
CA SER A 40 2.50 -0.06 3.64
C SER A 40 2.08 -0.80 2.40
N ILE A 41 3.01 -0.99 1.46
CA ILE A 41 2.79 -1.70 0.21
C ILE A 41 3.64 -2.96 0.15
N CYS A 42 3.10 -3.99 -0.46
CA CYS A 42 3.79 -5.24 -0.76
C CYS A 42 3.62 -5.57 -2.24
N ASP A 43 4.70 -5.94 -2.89
CA ASP A 43 4.78 -6.31 -4.31
C ASP A 43 4.63 -7.81 -4.56
N SER A 44 4.49 -8.60 -3.50
CA SER A 44 4.43 -10.05 -3.57
C SER A 44 3.63 -10.68 -2.43
N GLU A 45 3.14 -11.89 -2.66
CA GLU A 45 2.47 -12.69 -1.62
C GLU A 45 3.41 -12.99 -0.44
N GLU A 46 4.69 -13.22 -0.72
CA GLU A 46 5.68 -13.47 0.32
C GLU A 46 5.83 -12.28 1.27
N CYS A 47 5.93 -11.07 0.74
CA CYS A 47 5.93 -9.83 1.51
C CYS A 47 4.65 -9.71 2.35
N HIS A 48 3.49 -9.94 1.74
CA HIS A 48 2.18 -9.83 2.39
C HIS A 48 2.02 -10.81 3.57
N ILE A 49 2.57 -12.02 3.48
CA ILE A 49 2.49 -13.04 4.52
C ILE A 49 3.49 -12.76 5.65
N LYS A 50 4.73 -12.40 5.31
CA LYS A 50 5.85 -12.33 6.26
C LYS A 50 5.88 -11.09 7.14
N ARG A 51 4.97 -10.18 7.03
CA ARG A 51 4.71 -8.98 7.85
C ARG A 51 5.92 -8.27 8.49
N ASP A 52 7.00 -8.99 8.76
CA ASP A 52 8.20 -8.51 9.45
C ASP A 52 9.35 -8.17 8.47
N LYS A 53 9.23 -8.58 7.20
CA LYS A 53 10.26 -8.37 6.18
C LYS A 53 9.60 -8.05 4.84
N GLY A 54 9.74 -6.81 4.40
CA GLY A 54 9.29 -6.38 3.08
C GLY A 54 8.09 -5.43 3.07
N TYR A 55 7.52 -5.10 4.22
CA TYR A 55 6.66 -3.92 4.31
C TYR A 55 7.51 -2.68 4.09
N VAL A 56 7.26 -2.00 3.01
CA VAL A 56 7.81 -0.66 2.80
C VAL A 56 6.77 0.32 3.32
N ASP A 57 7.09 1.00 4.41
CA ASP A 57 6.28 2.13 4.87
C ASP A 57 6.40 3.25 3.86
N ILE A 58 5.27 3.72 3.37
CA ILE A 58 5.19 4.74 2.33
C ILE A 58 4.36 5.92 2.84
N ASP A 59 4.87 7.11 2.63
CA ASP A 59 4.10 8.31 2.87
C ASP A 59 3.15 8.60 1.72
N GLY A 60 1.86 8.76 2.05
CA GLY A 60 0.84 9.21 1.11
C GLY A 60 0.70 10.74 1.17
N GLU A 61 0.78 11.41 0.03
CA GLU A 61 0.43 12.83 -0.09
C GLU A 61 -1.09 12.98 0.02
N LEU A 62 -1.57 13.70 1.03
CA LEU A 62 -3.00 13.99 1.19
C LEU A 62 -3.44 15.00 0.12
N ILE A 63 -4.33 14.58 -0.79
CA ILE A 63 -4.79 15.40 -1.92
C ILE A 63 -6.25 15.86 -1.81
N GLU A 64 -7.07 15.19 -1.00
CA GLU A 64 -8.46 15.56 -0.80
C GLU A 64 -8.96 15.11 0.58
N VAL A 65 -9.73 15.94 1.25
CA VAL A 65 -10.40 15.63 2.52
C VAL A 65 -11.85 16.04 2.44
N ASN A 66 -12.74 15.14 2.84
CA ASN A 66 -14.13 15.50 3.10
C ASN A 66 -14.67 14.69 4.32
N ASP A 67 -15.95 14.87 4.62
CA ASP A 67 -16.57 14.24 5.80
C ASP A 67 -16.60 12.71 5.76
N ASN A 68 -16.52 12.10 4.58
CA ASN A 68 -16.70 10.67 4.37
C ASN A 68 -15.40 9.93 4.08
N PHE A 69 -14.43 10.59 3.44
CA PHE A 69 -13.17 9.97 3.05
C PHE A 69 -12.01 10.97 3.03
N ARG A 70 -10.80 10.43 2.99
CA ARG A 70 -9.57 11.14 2.62
C ARG A 70 -8.94 10.44 1.43
N LYS A 71 -8.41 11.23 0.50
CA LYS A 71 -7.73 10.72 -0.69
C LYS A 71 -6.25 11.03 -0.61
N TYR A 72 -5.44 10.04 -0.85
CA TYR A 72 -3.99 10.13 -0.81
C TYR A 72 -3.41 9.72 -2.15
N ARG A 73 -2.25 10.29 -2.49
CA ARG A 73 -1.44 9.88 -3.63
C ARG A 73 -0.15 9.25 -3.13
N ILE A 74 0.11 8.03 -3.54
CA ILE A 74 1.39 7.34 -3.38
C ILE A 74 2.08 7.37 -4.73
N LYS A 75 3.25 8.03 -4.79
CA LYS A 75 3.97 8.28 -6.04
C LYS A 75 4.93 7.17 -6.38
N ASN A 76 5.17 6.97 -7.68
CA ASN A 76 6.22 6.12 -8.21
C ASN A 76 6.13 4.67 -7.73
N VAL A 77 4.96 4.09 -7.75
CA VAL A 77 4.76 2.66 -7.47
C VAL A 77 5.09 1.86 -8.73
N GLU A 78 5.94 0.85 -8.59
CA GLU A 78 6.32 0.00 -9.72
C GLU A 78 5.10 -0.75 -10.28
N PRO A 79 4.96 -0.86 -11.61
CA PRO A 79 3.89 -1.62 -12.23
C PRO A 79 3.93 -3.10 -11.82
N GLY A 80 2.76 -3.67 -11.58
CA GLY A 80 2.63 -5.06 -11.18
C GLY A 80 1.52 -5.30 -10.18
N GLU A 81 1.41 -6.53 -9.70
CA GLU A 81 0.48 -6.85 -8.61
C GLU A 81 1.07 -6.40 -7.27
N CYS A 82 0.28 -5.69 -6.50
CA CYS A 82 0.64 -5.31 -5.15
C CYS A 82 -0.56 -5.37 -4.20
N SER A 83 -0.30 -5.36 -2.91
CA SER A 83 -1.30 -5.13 -1.87
C SER A 83 -0.94 -3.91 -1.06
N LEU A 84 -1.95 -3.24 -0.52
CA LEU A 84 -1.78 -2.06 0.31
C LEU A 84 -2.52 -2.26 1.62
N SER A 85 -1.85 -1.93 2.72
CA SER A 85 -2.45 -1.80 4.03
C SER A 85 -2.33 -0.36 4.52
N ALA A 86 -3.31 0.08 5.31
CA ALA A 86 -3.31 1.39 5.93
C ALA A 86 -3.69 1.28 7.40
N TYR A 87 -3.17 2.16 8.23
CA TYR A 87 -3.66 2.36 9.59
C TYR A 87 -3.77 3.85 9.92
N HIS A 88 -4.72 4.18 10.77
CA HIS A 88 -4.95 5.52 11.26
C HIS A 88 -4.18 5.71 12.56
N ASP A 89 -3.04 6.36 12.51
CA ASP A 89 -2.10 6.56 13.63
C ASP A 89 -2.66 7.60 14.60
N LEU A 90 -3.54 7.17 15.50
CA LEU A 90 -4.31 8.05 16.36
C LEU A 90 -3.48 8.78 17.41
N ASN A 91 -2.35 8.21 17.81
CA ASN A 91 -1.45 8.77 18.82
C ASN A 91 -0.16 9.36 18.22
N ASN A 92 -0.06 9.35 16.89
CA ASN A 92 1.09 9.83 16.12
C ASN A 92 2.43 9.18 16.56
N SER A 93 2.37 7.88 16.87
CA SER A 93 3.55 7.09 17.28
C SER A 93 4.44 6.68 16.11
N GLY A 94 3.91 6.74 14.88
CA GLY A 94 4.55 6.28 13.67
C GLY A 94 4.62 4.75 13.55
N LYS A 95 3.89 4.02 14.41
CA LYS A 95 3.88 2.55 14.45
C LYS A 95 2.47 2.04 14.66
N LEU A 96 2.11 0.95 13.98
CA LEU A 96 0.89 0.22 14.29
C LEU A 96 1.04 -0.51 15.63
N GLU A 97 0.39 0.01 16.66
CA GLU A 97 0.43 -0.60 17.98
C GLU A 97 -0.45 -1.84 18.04
N ARG A 98 0.06 -2.82 18.78
CA ARG A 98 -0.61 -4.12 18.95
C ARG A 98 -0.64 -4.50 20.43
N SER A 99 -1.74 -5.05 20.90
CA SER A 99 -1.88 -5.49 22.28
C SER A 99 -2.14 -6.99 22.41
N GLY A 100 -1.82 -7.51 23.59
CA GLY A 100 -2.02 -8.88 23.96
C GLY A 100 -1.14 -9.89 23.21
N ILE A 101 -1.26 -11.15 23.60
CA ILE A 101 -0.50 -12.28 23.02
C ILE A 101 -0.86 -12.49 21.54
N LEU A 102 -2.08 -12.11 21.15
CA LEU A 102 -2.58 -12.26 19.77
C LEU A 102 -2.16 -11.13 18.84
N GLY A 103 -1.43 -10.14 19.33
CA GLY A 103 -0.95 -9.01 18.51
C GLY A 103 -2.09 -8.21 17.87
N ILE A 104 -3.13 -7.92 18.63
CA ILE A 104 -4.33 -7.24 18.12
C ILE A 104 -4.02 -5.76 17.84
N PRO A 105 -4.30 -5.25 16.63
CA PRO A 105 -4.16 -3.82 16.33
C PRO A 105 -5.00 -2.97 17.25
N GLN A 106 -4.38 -1.93 17.83
CA GLN A 106 -5.07 -0.95 18.70
C GLN A 106 -5.68 0.20 17.90
N GLU A 107 -5.21 0.40 16.70
CA GLU A 107 -5.61 1.46 15.79
C GLU A 107 -6.46 0.93 14.65
N PRO A 108 -7.31 1.78 14.04
CA PRO A 108 -8.07 1.39 12.86
C PRO A 108 -7.14 0.98 11.71
N ILE A 109 -7.39 -0.19 11.14
CA ILE A 109 -6.63 -0.73 10.00
C ILE A 109 -7.54 -1.01 8.82
N GLY A 110 -6.97 -1.00 7.63
CA GLY A 110 -7.66 -1.40 6.41
C GLY A 110 -6.69 -2.01 5.39
N PHE A 111 -7.25 -2.69 4.40
CA PHE A 111 -6.51 -3.28 3.31
C PHE A 111 -7.16 -2.93 1.98
N SER A 112 -6.35 -2.88 0.93
CA SER A 112 -6.84 -2.68 -0.43
C SER A 112 -7.95 -3.66 -0.78
N ARG A 113 -9.01 -3.17 -1.42
CA ARG A 113 -10.13 -3.93 -1.99
C ARG A 113 -10.98 -4.75 -1.00
N LEU A 114 -10.61 -4.87 0.25
CA LEU A 114 -11.27 -5.76 1.20
C LEU A 114 -11.92 -4.99 2.36
N ASP A 115 -13.18 -5.29 2.61
CA ASP A 115 -13.85 -4.91 3.86
C ASP A 115 -13.54 -5.93 4.95
N VAL A 116 -12.52 -5.61 5.78
CA VAL A 116 -12.04 -6.49 6.85
C VAL A 116 -13.04 -6.71 8.00
N GLN A 117 -14.17 -5.98 8.05
CA GLN A 117 -15.25 -6.30 8.99
C GLN A 117 -15.81 -7.70 8.77
N LYS A 118 -15.76 -8.18 7.54
CA LYS A 118 -16.33 -9.46 7.13
C LYS A 118 -15.46 -10.67 7.43
N ILE A 119 -14.20 -10.45 7.84
CA ILE A 119 -13.25 -11.53 8.11
C ILE A 119 -12.66 -11.41 9.52
N ARG A 120 -12.30 -12.56 10.14
CA ARG A 120 -11.68 -12.62 11.47
C ARG A 120 -10.24 -13.14 11.44
N ARG A 121 -9.59 -13.07 10.28
CA ARG A 121 -8.22 -13.50 10.03
C ARG A 121 -7.45 -12.41 9.28
N HIS A 122 -6.17 -12.62 9.11
CA HIS A 122 -5.42 -11.80 8.15
C HIS A 122 -5.93 -12.06 6.73
N PRO A 123 -6.08 -11.03 5.89
CA PRO A 123 -6.47 -11.21 4.50
C PRO A 123 -5.47 -12.09 3.75
N LYS A 124 -5.97 -12.88 2.80
CA LYS A 124 -5.11 -13.56 1.85
C LYS A 124 -4.69 -12.58 0.75
N TRP A 125 -3.59 -12.89 0.09
CA TRP A 125 -3.06 -12.09 -1.02
C TRP A 125 -4.11 -11.82 -2.10
N ASP A 126 -4.78 -12.86 -2.58
CA ASP A 126 -5.80 -12.74 -3.63
C ASP A 126 -7.03 -11.89 -3.26
N GLU A 127 -7.27 -11.67 -1.98
CA GLU A 127 -8.37 -10.84 -1.49
C GLU A 127 -8.06 -9.35 -1.53
N VAL A 128 -6.76 -9.00 -1.49
CA VAL A 128 -6.31 -7.62 -1.33
C VAL A 128 -5.44 -7.12 -2.48
N LYS A 129 -4.89 -8.00 -3.30
CA LYS A 129 -4.01 -7.61 -4.41
C LYS A 129 -4.77 -6.80 -5.45
N PHE A 130 -4.09 -5.84 -6.05
CA PHE A 130 -4.55 -5.06 -7.18
C PHE A 130 -3.39 -4.83 -8.14
N HIS A 131 -3.70 -4.51 -9.37
CA HIS A 131 -2.68 -4.26 -10.39
C HIS A 131 -2.40 -2.75 -10.47
N VAL A 132 -1.14 -2.39 -10.46
CA VAL A 132 -0.65 -1.05 -10.78
C VAL A 132 -0.13 -1.09 -12.20
N ASP A 133 -0.60 -0.20 -13.05
CA ASP A 133 -0.09 -0.01 -14.41
C ASP A 133 0.69 1.32 -14.52
N GLU A 134 1.05 1.71 -15.73
CA GLU A 134 1.79 2.96 -15.99
C GLU A 134 0.93 4.22 -15.80
N ASN A 135 -0.38 4.05 -15.64
CA ASN A 135 -1.32 5.13 -15.35
C ASN A 135 -1.70 5.13 -13.87
N ASP A 136 -2.35 6.22 -13.43
CA ASP A 136 -2.85 6.31 -12.07
C ASP A 136 -3.84 5.19 -11.77
N THR A 137 -3.56 4.42 -10.72
CA THR A 137 -4.42 3.33 -10.26
C THR A 137 -5.17 3.77 -9.00
N SER A 138 -6.50 3.63 -8.97
CA SER A 138 -7.29 3.96 -7.79
C SER A 138 -7.66 2.72 -6.99
N VAL A 139 -7.49 2.79 -5.67
CA VAL A 139 -7.85 1.72 -4.74
C VAL A 139 -8.56 2.25 -3.51
N MET A 140 -9.56 1.52 -3.03
CA MET A 140 -10.30 1.87 -1.82
C MET A 140 -9.82 1.04 -0.63
N VAL A 141 -9.71 1.70 0.53
CA VAL A 141 -9.36 1.10 1.82
C VAL A 141 -10.39 1.49 2.86
N HIS A 142 -11.07 0.51 3.41
CA HIS A 142 -12.03 0.70 4.49
C HIS A 142 -11.35 0.51 5.85
N LEU A 143 -11.25 1.57 6.63
CA LEU A 143 -10.73 1.47 8.00
C LEU A 143 -11.71 0.75 8.90
N VAL A 144 -11.18 -0.16 9.69
CA VAL A 144 -11.95 -0.92 10.67
C VAL A 144 -11.22 -0.90 12.01
N ASN A 145 -11.92 -0.44 13.02
CA ASN A 145 -11.49 -0.65 14.39
C ASN A 145 -12.08 -1.99 14.87
N ARG A 146 -11.27 -3.05 14.89
CA ARG A 146 -11.72 -4.39 15.26
C ARG A 146 -12.11 -4.51 16.73
N PHE A 147 -11.62 -3.62 17.56
CA PHE A 147 -11.78 -3.65 18.99
C PHE A 147 -12.26 -2.28 19.48
N GLY A 148 -13.43 -1.86 18.92
CA GLY A 148 -14.10 -0.67 19.40
C GLY A 148 -14.39 -0.79 20.90
N LEU A 149 -13.59 -0.18 21.70
CA LEU A 149 -13.97 0.37 22.98
C LEU A 149 -14.49 1.77 22.78
#